data_e6770ff953f5502fa3b5f2839077c880
#
_entry.id   e6770ff953f5502fa3b5f2839077c880
#
_cell.length_a   1.000
_cell.length_b   1.000
_cell.length_c   1.000
_cell.angle_alpha   90.00
_cell.angle_beta   90.00
_cell.angle_gamma   90.00
#
_symmetry.space_group_name_H-M   'P 1'
#
loop_
_entity.id
_entity.type
_entity.pdbx_description
1 polymer ?
#
loop_
_entity_poly.entity_id
_entity_poly.type
_entity_poly.pdbx_seq_one_letter_code
_entity_poly.pdbx_strand_id
1 'polypeptide(L)'
;MDDEWKNMARVTVEVDPDLIDLIPDFLTRKRADLEALKNALESSDFDTIAALGHKIKGEGGSFGFDAMTEIGATLEVSGKKGDSHSARQMVADLSAYLEKIEVVEGPPT
;
A
#
# COMPACT_ATOMS: atom_id res chain seq x y z
N MET A 1 -7.30 0.66 -13.84
CA MET A 1 -6.48 0.13 -12.75
C MET A 1 -6.15 -1.33 -13.02
N ASP A 2 -4.90 -1.68 -12.93
CA ASP A 2 -4.45 -3.03 -13.22
C ASP A 2 -4.39 -3.85 -11.94
N ASP A 3 -5.30 -4.81 -11.81
CA ASP A 3 -5.41 -5.68 -10.64
C ASP A 3 -4.82 -7.08 -10.90
N GLU A 4 -4.02 -7.22 -11.95
CA GLU A 4 -3.42 -8.52 -12.30
C GLU A 4 -2.64 -9.15 -11.16
N TRP A 5 -2.02 -8.33 -10.31
CA TRP A 5 -1.24 -8.84 -9.18
C TRP A 5 -2.07 -9.72 -8.23
N LYS A 6 -3.39 -9.50 -8.16
CA LYS A 6 -4.28 -10.29 -7.28
C LYS A 6 -4.33 -11.77 -7.67
N ASN A 7 -4.09 -12.06 -8.92
CA ASN A 7 -4.12 -13.44 -9.45
C ASN A 7 -2.74 -14.10 -9.41
N MET A 8 -1.71 -13.39 -9.01
CA MET A 8 -0.34 -13.90 -8.93
C MET A 8 -0.06 -14.46 -7.55
N ALA A 9 0.72 -15.54 -7.47
CA ALA A 9 1.22 -16.05 -6.20
C ALA A 9 2.29 -15.12 -5.63
N ARG A 10 3.10 -14.51 -6.50
CA ARG A 10 4.15 -13.54 -6.16
C ARG A 10 4.09 -12.37 -7.12
N VAL A 11 4.40 -11.19 -6.61
CA VAL A 11 4.50 -9.97 -7.39
C VAL A 11 5.91 -9.45 -7.28
N THR A 12 6.65 -9.48 -8.39
CA THR A 12 8.02 -8.97 -8.42
C THR A 12 7.99 -7.47 -8.65
N VAL A 13 8.67 -6.72 -7.79
CA VAL A 13 8.81 -5.27 -7.92
C VAL A 13 10.28 -4.94 -8.08
N GLU A 14 10.63 -4.31 -9.19
CA GLU A 14 11.98 -3.84 -9.44
C GLU A 14 12.16 -2.46 -8.79
N VAL A 15 13.19 -2.33 -7.96
CA VAL A 15 13.51 -1.10 -7.27
C VAL A 15 14.87 -0.61 -7.71
N ASP A 16 14.98 0.71 -7.94
CA ASP A 16 16.24 1.35 -8.28
C ASP A 16 17.33 0.95 -7.29
N PRO A 17 18.54 0.56 -7.77
CA PRO A 17 19.65 0.18 -6.88
C PRO A 17 19.97 1.22 -5.81
N ASP A 18 19.77 2.50 -6.11
CA ASP A 18 20.01 3.58 -5.14
C ASP A 18 19.02 3.59 -3.98
N LEU A 19 17.87 2.93 -4.15
CA LEU A 19 16.80 2.89 -3.15
C LEU A 19 16.69 1.53 -2.44
N ILE A 20 17.38 0.50 -2.95
CA ILE A 20 17.17 -0.87 -2.49
C ILE A 20 17.42 -1.04 -0.98
N ASP A 21 18.39 -0.33 -0.44
CA ASP A 21 18.72 -0.42 0.99
C ASP A 21 17.64 0.19 1.90
N LEU A 22 16.75 1.00 1.35
CA LEU A 22 15.66 1.63 2.09
C LEU A 22 14.42 0.73 2.17
N ILE A 23 14.37 -0.32 1.37
CA ILE A 23 13.14 -1.13 1.24
C ILE A 23 12.78 -1.91 2.49
N PRO A 24 13.70 -2.58 3.22
CA PRO A 24 13.31 -3.31 4.43
C PRO A 24 12.59 -2.41 5.44
N ASP A 25 13.10 -1.22 5.69
CA ASP A 25 12.49 -0.24 6.58
C ASP A 25 11.13 0.24 6.05
N PHE A 26 11.07 0.52 4.76
CA PHE A 26 9.84 0.93 4.09
C PHE A 26 8.74 -0.12 4.28
N LEU A 27 9.04 -1.39 4.03
CA LEU A 27 8.05 -2.47 4.17
C LEU A 27 7.62 -2.66 5.64
N THR A 28 8.55 -2.52 6.57
CA THR A 28 8.23 -2.57 8.00
C THR A 28 7.23 -1.47 8.37
N ARG A 29 7.46 -0.25 7.88
CA ARG A 29 6.54 0.87 8.11
C ARG A 29 5.17 0.64 7.45
N LYS A 30 5.14 0.04 6.26
CA LYS A 30 3.87 -0.25 5.58
C LYS A 30 3.07 -1.33 6.31
N ARG A 31 3.73 -2.30 6.92
CA ARG A 31 3.04 -3.29 7.77
C ARG A 31 2.46 -2.65 9.01
N ALA A 32 3.17 -1.69 9.61
CA ALA A 32 2.65 -0.91 10.73
C ALA A 32 1.45 -0.06 10.31
N ASP A 33 1.51 0.56 9.14
CA ASP A 33 0.39 1.33 8.59
C ASP A 33 -0.83 0.43 8.35
N LEU A 34 -0.63 -0.81 7.92
CA LEU A 34 -1.71 -1.78 7.74
C LEU A 34 -2.42 -2.06 9.08
N GLU A 35 -1.67 -2.25 10.16
CA GLU A 35 -2.27 -2.47 11.47
C GLU A 35 -3.02 -1.23 11.97
N ALA A 36 -2.47 -0.05 11.72
CA ALA A 36 -3.16 1.21 12.05
C ALA A 36 -4.46 1.37 11.26
N LEU A 37 -4.48 0.96 9.99
CA LEU A 37 -5.69 0.96 9.17
C LEU A 37 -6.75 0.02 9.72
N LYS A 38 -6.36 -1.18 10.13
CA LYS A 38 -7.28 -2.15 10.75
C LYS A 38 -7.92 -1.58 12.00
N ASN A 39 -7.14 -0.94 12.85
CA ASN A 39 -7.63 -0.31 14.07
C ASN A 39 -8.58 0.85 13.76
N ALA A 40 -8.22 1.68 12.78
CA ALA A 40 -9.07 2.80 12.35
C ALA A 40 -10.41 2.33 11.79
N LEU A 41 -10.43 1.21 11.06
CA LEU A 41 -11.69 0.61 10.58
C LEU A 41 -12.59 0.17 11.74
N GLU A 42 -12.02 -0.46 12.76
CA GLU A 42 -12.79 -0.91 13.93
C GLU A 42 -13.44 0.25 14.67
N SER A 43 -12.78 1.39 14.74
CA SER A 43 -13.28 2.58 15.42
C SER A 43 -13.99 3.56 14.50
N SER A 44 -14.14 3.24 13.23
CA SER A 44 -14.72 4.13 12.20
C SER A 44 -14.01 5.49 12.14
N ASP A 45 -12.71 5.46 12.31
CA ASP A 45 -11.86 6.66 12.27
C ASP A 45 -11.45 6.94 10.81
N PHE A 46 -12.36 7.55 10.07
CA PHE A 46 -12.17 7.81 8.65
C PHE A 46 -11.13 8.89 8.37
N ASP A 47 -10.90 9.80 9.29
CA ASP A 47 -9.85 10.81 9.13
C ASP A 47 -8.46 10.15 9.12
N THR A 48 -8.25 9.18 10.01
CA THR A 48 -7.00 8.39 10.03
C THR A 48 -6.85 7.57 8.75
N ILE A 49 -7.93 6.95 8.27
CA ILE A 49 -7.92 6.17 7.03
C ILE A 49 -7.50 7.06 5.85
N ALA A 50 -8.08 8.26 5.74
CA ALA A 50 -7.74 9.20 4.68
C ALA A 50 -6.26 9.62 4.75
N ALA A 51 -5.77 9.94 5.94
CA ALA A 51 -4.39 10.37 6.15
C ALA A 51 -3.39 9.26 5.81
N LEU A 52 -3.65 8.03 6.24
CA LEU A 52 -2.80 6.88 5.93
C LEU A 52 -2.85 6.56 4.44
N GLY A 53 -4.02 6.66 3.81
CA GLY A 53 -4.15 6.46 2.37
C GLY A 53 -3.29 7.45 1.58
N HIS A 54 -3.31 8.71 1.96
CA HIS A 54 -2.49 9.76 1.34
C HIS A 54 -1.00 9.45 1.47
N LYS A 55 -0.56 9.06 2.66
CA LYS A 55 0.83 8.70 2.94
C LYS A 55 1.26 7.48 2.11
N ILE A 56 0.46 6.42 2.09
CA ILE A 56 0.75 5.19 1.35
C ILE A 56 0.84 5.49 -0.15
N LYS A 57 -0.07 6.31 -0.68
CA LYS A 57 -0.06 6.72 -2.07
C LYS A 57 1.27 7.39 -2.43
N GLY A 58 1.69 8.37 -1.64
CA GLY A 58 2.91 9.13 -1.90
C GLY A 58 4.16 8.26 -1.81
N GLU A 59 4.28 7.46 -0.77
CA GLU A 59 5.46 6.62 -0.57
C GLU A 59 5.52 5.47 -1.57
N GLY A 60 4.37 4.88 -1.94
CA GLY A 60 4.32 3.83 -2.96
C GLY A 60 4.84 4.33 -4.30
N GLY A 61 4.43 5.53 -4.69
CA GLY A 61 4.91 6.16 -5.92
C GLY A 61 6.41 6.43 -5.90
N SER A 62 6.93 6.88 -4.75
CA SER A 62 8.36 7.20 -4.61
C SER A 62 9.26 5.98 -4.79
N PHE A 63 8.79 4.79 -4.39
CA PHE A 63 9.57 3.56 -4.47
C PHE A 63 9.18 2.64 -5.64
N GLY A 64 8.21 3.04 -6.46
CA GLY A 64 7.81 2.27 -7.64
C GLY A 64 6.80 1.15 -7.39
N PHE A 65 6.09 1.19 -6.28
CA PHE A 65 5.05 0.22 -5.96
C PHE A 65 3.69 0.70 -6.48
N ASP A 66 3.45 0.50 -7.78
CA ASP A 66 2.26 1.05 -8.46
C ASP A 66 0.93 0.62 -7.83
N ALA A 67 0.79 -0.66 -7.49
CA ALA A 67 -0.43 -1.16 -6.86
C ALA A 67 -0.65 -0.50 -5.49
N MET A 68 0.41 -0.27 -4.74
CA MET A 68 0.34 0.39 -3.44
C MET A 68 -0.11 1.85 -3.60
N THR A 69 0.36 2.53 -4.64
CA THR A 69 -0.07 3.90 -4.97
C THR A 69 -1.59 3.95 -5.19
N GLU A 70 -2.12 3.00 -5.95
CA GLU A 70 -3.55 2.95 -6.26
C GLU A 70 -4.39 2.58 -5.03
N ILE A 71 -3.93 1.63 -4.24
CA ILE A 71 -4.58 1.26 -2.97
C ILE A 71 -4.64 2.49 -2.05
N GLY A 72 -3.53 3.20 -1.91
CA GLY A 72 -3.46 4.41 -1.09
C GLY A 72 -4.41 5.49 -1.57
N ALA A 73 -4.47 5.72 -2.88
CA ALA A 73 -5.38 6.71 -3.46
C ALA A 73 -6.84 6.38 -3.16
N THR A 74 -7.22 5.11 -3.30
CA THR A 74 -8.59 4.67 -3.02
C THR A 74 -8.91 4.77 -1.52
N LEU A 75 -7.95 4.44 -0.65
CA LEU A 75 -8.11 4.61 0.80
C LEU A 75 -8.34 6.08 1.17
N GLU A 76 -7.59 6.98 0.56
CA GLU A 76 -7.76 8.41 0.81
C GLU A 76 -9.18 8.87 0.47
N VAL A 77 -9.68 8.49 -0.70
CA VAL A 77 -11.03 8.82 -1.13
C VAL A 77 -12.07 8.18 -0.21
N SER A 78 -11.90 6.90 0.12
CA SER A 78 -12.82 6.17 0.99
C SER A 78 -12.91 6.80 2.37
N GLY A 79 -11.76 7.22 2.93
CA GLY A 79 -11.72 7.89 4.22
C GLY A 79 -12.46 9.23 4.17
N LYS A 80 -12.24 10.01 3.12
CA LYS A 80 -12.92 11.31 2.98
C LYS A 80 -14.44 11.19 2.82
N LYS A 81 -14.90 10.09 2.22
CA LYS A 81 -16.32 9.83 2.02
C LYS A 81 -16.99 9.07 3.17
N GLY A 82 -16.20 8.54 4.10
CA GLY A 82 -16.71 7.64 5.14
C GLY A 82 -17.22 6.32 4.58
N ASP A 83 -16.63 5.83 3.49
CA ASP A 83 -17.03 4.61 2.80
C ASP A 83 -16.29 3.41 3.40
N SER A 84 -16.92 2.78 4.40
CA SER A 84 -16.28 1.68 5.12
C SER A 84 -16.13 0.42 4.26
N HIS A 85 -17.05 0.16 3.34
CA HIS A 85 -16.98 -1.00 2.46
C HIS A 85 -15.73 -0.94 1.56
N SER A 86 -15.54 0.19 0.89
CA SER A 86 -14.38 0.41 0.02
C SER A 86 -13.07 0.38 0.84
N ALA A 87 -13.06 1.01 2.01
CA ALA A 87 -11.88 1.01 2.86
C ALA A 87 -11.50 -0.41 3.32
N ARG A 88 -12.48 -1.23 3.71
CA ARG A 88 -12.21 -2.62 4.09
C ARG A 88 -11.63 -3.43 2.95
N GLN A 89 -12.15 -3.24 1.74
CA GLN A 89 -11.63 -3.92 0.56
C GLN A 89 -10.18 -3.54 0.31
N MET A 90 -9.85 -2.25 0.44
CA MET A 90 -8.48 -1.78 0.21
C MET A 90 -7.51 -2.25 1.30
N VAL A 91 -7.96 -2.34 2.54
CA VAL A 91 -7.13 -2.89 3.61
C VAL A 91 -6.83 -4.38 3.35
N ALA A 92 -7.82 -5.14 2.89
CA ALA A 92 -7.62 -6.53 2.51
C ALA A 92 -6.65 -6.64 1.33
N ASP A 93 -6.78 -5.76 0.34
CA ASP A 93 -5.88 -5.73 -0.82
C ASP A 93 -4.45 -5.39 -0.40
N LEU A 94 -4.27 -4.40 0.48
CA LEU A 94 -2.94 -4.04 0.97
C LEU A 94 -2.29 -5.20 1.72
N SER A 95 -3.05 -5.88 2.57
CA SER A 95 -2.57 -7.05 3.30
C SER A 95 -2.09 -8.14 2.33
N ALA A 96 -2.90 -8.46 1.34
CA ALA A 96 -2.56 -9.48 0.35
C ALA A 96 -1.34 -9.08 -0.48
N TYR A 97 -1.28 -7.81 -0.88
CA TYR A 97 -0.16 -7.30 -1.68
C TYR A 97 1.16 -7.39 -0.91
N LEU A 98 1.17 -6.96 0.36
CA LEU A 98 2.38 -7.02 1.19
C LEU A 98 2.89 -8.44 1.40
N GLU A 99 2.01 -9.43 1.38
CA GLU A 99 2.40 -10.84 1.47
C GLU A 99 3.00 -11.39 0.18
N LYS A 100 2.59 -10.83 -0.97
CA LYS A 100 2.97 -11.35 -2.28
C LYS A 100 4.21 -10.70 -2.88
N ILE A 101 4.55 -9.48 -2.47
CA ILE A 101 5.64 -8.75 -3.11
C ILE A 101 7.01 -9.39 -2.83
N GLU A 102 7.80 -9.43 -3.88
CA GLU A 102 9.20 -9.84 -3.85
C GLU A 102 9.98 -8.71 -4.51
N VAL A 103 10.84 -8.06 -3.76
CA VAL A 103 11.60 -6.92 -4.24
C VAL A 103 12.92 -7.40 -4.83
N VAL A 104 13.22 -6.95 -6.04
CA VAL A 104 14.48 -7.23 -6.71
C VAL A 104 15.12 -5.92 -7.13
N GLU A 105 16.45 -5.92 -7.23
CA GLU A 105 17.18 -4.77 -7.72
C GLU A 105 16.97 -4.63 -9.21
N GLY A 106 16.45 -3.48 -9.64
CA GLY A 106 16.25 -3.18 -11.03
C GLY A 106 17.54 -2.68 -11.68
N PRO A 107 17.52 -2.46 -13.02
CA PRO A 107 18.68 -1.90 -13.69
C PRO A 107 18.95 -0.47 -13.23
N PRO A 108 20.22 -0.04 -13.23
CA PRO A 108 20.54 1.35 -12.89
C PRO A 108 19.92 2.31 -13.89
N THR A 109 19.39 3.42 -13.37
CA THR A 109 18.75 4.47 -14.19
C THR A 109 19.75 5.55 -14.55
#